data_dc1ba455992724b87401fb4d79db9193
#
_entry.id   dc1ba455992724b87401fb4d79db9193
#
_cell.length_a   1.000
_cell.length_b   1.000
_cell.length_c   1.000
_cell.angle_alpha   90.00
_cell.angle_beta   90.00
_cell.angle_gamma   90.00
#
_symmetry.space_group_name_H-M   'P 1'
#
loop_
_entity.id
_entity.type
_entity.pdbx_description
1 polymer ?
#
loop_
_entity_poly.entity_id
_entity_poly.type
_entity_poly.pdbx_seq_one_letter_code
_entity_poly.pdbx_strand_id
1 'polypeptide(L)'
;MAHSAEHMEIHPYFDLELLMSMSQETRLGGAVTERLMRLWEQWLPEVHALRIRTDPVEYLAVWLNEKVEEDVDKAWAESPSEAYLYNALAQVLCMSTVHGILPEVQDAGCAPAPRTTDALRAALSAEGLPYTPSGTLARRYAVVTYYPFKGGCEICTLQHACPKAQGTGDGTSVVLPGYERGR
;
A
#
# COMPACT_ATOMS: atom_id res chain seq x y z
N MET A 1 4.72 27.27 -4.29
CA MET A 1 5.13 26.97 -2.90
C MET A 1 6.28 26.00 -2.98
N ALA A 2 7.35 26.25 -2.22
CA ALA A 2 8.52 25.36 -2.23
C ALA A 2 8.17 24.07 -1.52
N HIS A 3 8.40 22.94 -2.15
CA HIS A 3 8.41 21.63 -1.51
C HIS A 3 9.84 21.07 -1.61
N SER A 4 10.17 20.15 -0.74
CA SER A 4 11.38 19.34 -0.86
C SER A 4 11.03 17.87 -0.75
N ALA A 5 11.72 17.06 -1.53
CA ALA A 5 11.63 15.62 -1.50
C ALA A 5 13.00 15.02 -1.16
N GLU A 6 13.03 14.04 -0.31
CA GLU A 6 14.23 13.35 0.15
C GLU A 6 14.02 11.84 0.02
N HIS A 7 14.92 11.15 -0.68
CA HIS A 7 14.88 9.69 -0.76
C HIS A 7 15.15 9.07 0.59
N MET A 8 14.30 8.12 0.97
CA MET A 8 14.44 7.37 2.20
C MET A 8 15.20 6.07 1.94
N GLU A 9 16.06 5.70 2.86
CA GLU A 9 16.65 4.36 2.86
C GLU A 9 15.56 3.34 3.21
N ILE A 10 15.47 2.25 2.42
CA ILE A 10 14.42 1.25 2.56
C ILE A 10 15.01 -0.12 2.88
N HIS A 11 14.38 -0.82 3.79
CA HIS A 11 14.71 -2.20 4.17
C HIS A 11 13.44 -3.03 4.25
N PRO A 12 12.70 -3.22 3.13
CA PRO A 12 11.50 -4.03 3.15
C PRO A 12 11.85 -5.49 3.41
N TYR A 13 11.02 -6.17 4.17
CA TYR A 13 11.16 -7.59 4.46
C TYR A 13 9.99 -8.38 3.88
N PHE A 14 10.25 -9.61 3.48
CA PHE A 14 9.24 -10.51 2.95
C PHE A 14 8.35 -11.01 4.09
N ASP A 15 7.22 -10.35 4.29
CA ASP A 15 6.25 -10.68 5.33
C ASP A 15 5.27 -11.77 4.83
N LEU A 16 5.56 -13.01 5.18
CA LEU A 16 4.75 -14.15 4.77
C LEU A 16 3.36 -14.14 5.44
N GLU A 17 3.26 -13.69 6.68
CA GLU A 17 1.97 -13.63 7.40
C GLU A 17 1.06 -12.58 6.78
N LEU A 18 1.59 -11.41 6.50
CA LEU A 18 0.87 -10.36 5.79
C LEU A 18 0.45 -10.81 4.40
N LEU A 19 1.34 -11.51 3.66
CA LEU A 19 1.04 -12.06 2.34
C LEU A 19 -0.11 -13.06 2.40
N MET A 20 -0.08 -13.99 3.33
CA MET A 20 -1.14 -14.99 3.51
C MET A 20 -2.47 -14.31 3.89
N SER A 21 -2.43 -13.32 4.76
CA SER A 21 -3.61 -12.54 5.14
C SER A 21 -4.20 -11.79 3.95
N MET A 22 -3.38 -11.11 3.15
CA MET A 22 -3.84 -10.32 2.00
C MET A 22 -4.31 -11.19 0.84
N SER A 23 -3.68 -12.35 0.63
CA SER A 23 -4.10 -13.32 -0.38
C SER A 23 -5.22 -14.25 0.08
N GLN A 24 -5.65 -14.16 1.34
CA GLN A 24 -6.62 -15.06 1.97
C GLN A 24 -6.22 -16.55 1.90
N GLU A 25 -4.92 -16.81 1.76
CA GLU A 25 -4.37 -18.15 1.74
C GLU A 25 -4.04 -18.60 3.16
N THR A 26 -4.42 -19.81 3.48
CA THR A 26 -4.07 -20.43 4.77
C THR A 26 -2.79 -21.24 4.68
N ARG A 27 -2.30 -21.51 3.46
CA ARG A 27 -1.13 -22.34 3.21
C ARG A 27 -0.54 -22.04 1.84
N LEU A 28 0.75 -21.74 1.79
CA LEU A 28 1.52 -21.63 0.56
C LEU A 28 2.49 -22.80 0.44
N GLY A 29 2.49 -23.48 -0.71
CA GLY A 29 3.46 -24.53 -1.00
C GLY A 29 4.86 -23.97 -1.22
N GLY A 30 5.91 -24.73 -0.89
CA GLY A 30 7.31 -24.28 -1.00
C GLY A 30 7.68 -23.71 -2.37
N ALA A 31 7.29 -24.42 -3.46
CA ALA A 31 7.56 -23.94 -4.82
C ALA A 31 6.87 -22.60 -5.17
N VAL A 32 5.68 -22.37 -4.62
CA VAL A 32 4.99 -21.09 -4.78
C VAL A 32 5.73 -20.00 -4.00
N THR A 33 6.09 -20.27 -2.76
CA THR A 33 6.83 -19.33 -1.91
C THR A 33 8.18 -18.96 -2.55
N GLU A 34 8.96 -19.92 -3.04
CA GLU A 34 10.23 -19.66 -3.71
C GLU A 34 10.06 -18.78 -4.98
N ARG A 35 8.99 -18.99 -5.73
CA ARG A 35 8.68 -18.16 -6.90
C ARG A 35 8.34 -16.73 -6.48
N LEU A 36 7.53 -16.56 -5.44
CA LEU A 36 7.18 -15.25 -4.92
C LEU A 36 8.39 -14.53 -4.33
N MET A 37 9.32 -15.23 -3.66
CA MET A 37 10.57 -14.64 -3.18
C MET A 37 11.45 -14.14 -4.33
N ARG A 38 11.59 -14.93 -5.42
CA ARG A 38 12.32 -14.45 -6.61
C ARG A 38 11.68 -13.23 -7.24
N LEU A 39 10.37 -13.18 -7.30
CA LEU A 39 9.64 -12.03 -7.82
C LEU A 39 9.81 -10.80 -6.92
N TRP A 40 9.78 -11.01 -5.60
CA TRP A 40 10.09 -9.97 -4.61
C TRP A 40 11.46 -9.35 -4.86
N GLU A 41 12.51 -10.16 -5.02
CA GLU A 41 13.86 -9.69 -5.31
C GLU A 41 13.94 -8.90 -6.62
N GLN A 42 13.18 -9.30 -7.64
CA GLN A 42 13.09 -8.58 -8.92
C GLN A 42 12.40 -7.22 -8.77
N TRP A 43 11.44 -7.10 -7.86
CA TRP A 43 10.67 -5.87 -7.64
C TRP A 43 11.29 -4.91 -6.61
N LEU A 44 12.25 -5.35 -5.81
CA LEU A 44 12.93 -4.48 -4.84
C LEU A 44 13.49 -3.19 -5.48
N PRO A 45 14.15 -3.22 -6.65
CA PRO A 45 14.65 -1.99 -7.28
C PRO A 45 13.55 -1.03 -7.77
N GLU A 46 12.31 -1.53 -7.86
CA GLU A 46 11.16 -0.76 -8.36
C GLU A 46 10.44 0.01 -7.24
N VAL A 47 10.91 -0.11 -6.00
CA VAL A 47 10.34 0.57 -4.84
C VAL A 47 10.88 1.98 -4.71
N HIS A 48 9.99 2.95 -4.58
CA HIS A 48 10.31 4.32 -4.25
C HIS A 48 9.77 4.67 -2.88
N ALA A 49 10.59 5.37 -2.09
CA ALA A 49 10.18 5.93 -0.81
C ALA A 49 10.74 7.34 -0.66
N LEU A 50 9.87 8.31 -0.49
CA LEU A 50 10.22 9.72 -0.36
C LEU A 50 9.60 10.32 0.90
N ARG A 51 10.39 11.12 1.61
CA ARG A 51 9.90 12.09 2.57
C ARG A 51 9.64 13.40 1.83
N ILE A 52 8.39 13.81 1.79
CA ILE A 52 7.93 15.02 1.11
C ILE A 52 7.58 16.06 2.16
N ARG A 53 8.19 17.24 2.08
CA ARG A 53 7.92 18.37 2.96
C ARG A 53 7.12 19.42 2.21
N THR A 54 5.95 19.74 2.75
CA THR A 54 5.15 20.90 2.35
C THR A 54 4.88 21.70 3.63
N ASP A 55 5.47 22.85 3.79
CA ASP A 55 5.34 23.60 5.03
C ASP A 55 3.87 23.83 5.44
N PRO A 56 3.47 23.48 6.69
CA PRO A 56 4.24 22.90 7.81
C PRO A 56 4.16 21.36 7.92
N VAL A 57 3.65 20.63 6.92
CA VAL A 57 3.35 19.21 7.00
C VAL A 57 4.35 18.40 6.19
N GLU A 58 4.75 17.26 6.74
CA GLU A 58 5.57 16.28 6.05
C GLU A 58 4.80 14.99 5.82
N TYR A 59 5.15 14.30 4.75
CA TYR A 59 4.51 13.07 4.32
C TYR A 59 5.56 12.02 3.96
N LEU A 60 5.22 10.76 4.17
CA LEU A 60 5.87 9.62 3.55
C LEU A 60 5.06 9.22 2.32
N ALA A 61 5.71 9.11 1.18
CA ALA A 61 5.15 8.52 -0.04
C ALA A 61 5.96 7.29 -0.43
N VAL A 62 5.30 6.14 -0.54
CA VAL A 62 5.90 4.87 -0.99
C VAL A 62 5.09 4.38 -2.18
N TRP A 63 5.75 3.98 -3.25
CA TRP A 63 5.08 3.37 -4.40
C TRP A 63 5.98 2.42 -5.18
N LEU A 64 5.36 1.58 -5.97
CA LEU A 64 6.04 0.70 -6.92
C LEU A 64 5.92 1.27 -8.33
N ASN A 65 6.96 1.09 -9.14
CA ASN A 65 6.98 1.50 -10.53
C ASN A 65 5.97 0.72 -11.39
N GLU A 66 5.68 1.27 -12.56
CA GLU A 66 4.79 0.70 -13.58
C GLU A 66 5.15 -0.73 -13.95
N LYS A 67 6.44 -1.08 -13.95
CA LYS A 67 6.94 -2.42 -14.20
C LYS A 67 6.25 -3.50 -13.35
N VAL A 68 6.01 -3.21 -12.07
CA VAL A 68 5.31 -4.13 -11.16
C VAL A 68 3.84 -4.28 -11.57
N GLU A 69 3.19 -3.18 -11.97
CA GLU A 69 1.80 -3.20 -12.46
C GLU A 69 1.68 -4.04 -13.73
N GLU A 70 2.62 -3.86 -14.68
CA GLU A 70 2.69 -4.63 -15.93
C GLU A 70 2.89 -6.14 -15.67
N ASP A 71 3.77 -6.51 -14.74
CA ASP A 71 4.01 -7.90 -14.38
C ASP A 71 2.75 -8.55 -13.79
N VAL A 72 2.02 -7.83 -12.94
CA VAL A 72 0.73 -8.29 -12.39
C VAL A 72 -0.34 -8.38 -13.49
N ASP A 73 -0.44 -7.39 -14.37
CA ASP A 73 -1.42 -7.40 -15.46
C ASP A 73 -1.15 -8.53 -16.47
N LYS A 74 0.13 -8.81 -16.74
CA LYS A 74 0.53 -9.97 -17.53
C LYS A 74 0.11 -11.29 -16.87
N ALA A 75 0.32 -11.42 -15.56
CA ALA A 75 -0.12 -12.58 -14.82
C ALA A 75 -1.66 -12.75 -14.90
N TRP A 76 -2.45 -11.66 -14.85
CA TRP A 76 -3.90 -11.73 -15.03
C TRP A 76 -4.32 -12.29 -16.37
N ALA A 77 -3.56 -12.02 -17.43
CA ALA A 77 -3.83 -12.57 -18.75
C ALA A 77 -3.51 -14.08 -18.87
N GLU A 78 -2.57 -14.58 -18.06
CA GLU A 78 -2.07 -15.95 -18.11
C GLU A 78 -2.75 -16.86 -17.07
N SER A 79 -2.84 -16.42 -15.82
CA SER A 79 -3.33 -17.20 -14.68
C SER A 79 -3.92 -16.31 -13.57
N PRO A 80 -5.24 -16.19 -13.47
CA PRO A 80 -5.89 -15.37 -12.43
C PRO A 80 -5.47 -15.74 -11.00
N SER A 81 -5.25 -17.02 -10.70
CA SER A 81 -4.83 -17.45 -9.36
C SER A 81 -3.41 -16.98 -9.01
N GLU A 82 -2.48 -16.99 -10.00
CA GLU A 82 -1.14 -16.44 -9.80
C GLU A 82 -1.16 -14.92 -9.72
N ALA A 83 -1.96 -14.27 -10.56
CA ALA A 83 -2.11 -12.83 -10.56
C ALA A 83 -2.62 -12.31 -9.22
N TYR A 84 -3.52 -13.05 -8.57
CA TYR A 84 -4.00 -12.71 -7.23
C TYR A 84 -2.87 -12.72 -6.20
N LEU A 85 -2.00 -13.73 -6.23
CA LEU A 85 -0.81 -13.79 -5.37
C LEU A 85 0.20 -12.68 -5.69
N TYR A 86 0.42 -12.38 -6.98
CA TYR A 86 1.31 -11.28 -7.39
C TYR A 86 0.78 -9.92 -6.94
N ASN A 87 -0.52 -9.70 -7.10
CA ASN A 87 -1.17 -8.48 -6.59
C ASN A 87 -1.02 -8.34 -5.06
N ALA A 88 -1.21 -9.43 -4.32
CA ALA A 88 -0.98 -9.42 -2.87
C ALA A 88 0.50 -9.17 -2.54
N LEU A 89 1.44 -9.78 -3.25
CA LEU A 89 2.88 -9.59 -3.06
C LEU A 89 3.29 -8.13 -3.28
N ALA A 90 2.77 -7.47 -4.33
CA ALA A 90 3.04 -6.06 -4.60
C ALA A 90 2.52 -5.16 -3.47
N GLN A 91 1.34 -5.46 -2.94
CA GLN A 91 0.80 -4.74 -1.78
C GLN A 91 1.67 -4.95 -0.53
N VAL A 92 2.11 -6.20 -0.28
CA VAL A 92 3.01 -6.51 0.84
C VAL A 92 4.34 -5.79 0.70
N LEU A 93 4.92 -5.74 -0.49
CA LEU A 93 6.18 -5.01 -0.73
C LEU A 93 6.03 -3.52 -0.42
N CYS A 94 4.95 -2.90 -0.86
CA CYS A 94 4.65 -1.50 -0.56
C CYS A 94 4.46 -1.29 0.95
N MET A 95 3.67 -2.14 1.61
CA MET A 95 3.37 -2.00 3.04
C MET A 95 4.56 -2.33 3.94
N SER A 96 5.34 -3.36 3.65
CA SER A 96 6.54 -3.67 4.43
C SER A 96 7.59 -2.56 4.32
N THR A 97 7.65 -1.85 3.19
CA THR A 97 8.47 -0.65 3.06
C THR A 97 7.98 0.47 3.99
N VAL A 98 6.67 0.69 4.05
CA VAL A 98 6.07 1.66 4.99
C VAL A 98 6.36 1.26 6.43
N HIS A 99 6.19 -0.02 6.79
CA HIS A 99 6.44 -0.52 8.14
C HIS A 99 7.91 -0.39 8.55
N GLY A 100 8.84 -0.58 7.60
CA GLY A 100 10.27 -0.40 7.85
C GLY A 100 10.66 1.06 8.14
N ILE A 101 9.93 2.04 7.58
CA ILE A 101 10.17 3.47 7.79
C ILE A 101 9.36 4.01 8.97
N LEU A 102 8.12 3.56 9.13
CA LEU A 102 7.15 3.97 10.16
C LEU A 102 6.58 2.72 10.85
N PRO A 103 7.30 2.13 11.82
CA PRO A 103 6.83 0.93 12.55
C PRO A 103 5.47 1.12 13.22
N GLU A 104 5.14 2.36 13.62
CA GLU A 104 3.87 2.71 14.25
C GLU A 104 2.67 2.43 13.33
N VAL A 105 2.86 2.42 12.01
CA VAL A 105 1.82 2.04 11.05
C VAL A 105 1.45 0.56 11.18
N GLN A 106 2.42 -0.30 11.45
CA GLN A 106 2.20 -1.72 11.70
C GLN A 106 1.39 -1.92 12.98
N ASP A 107 1.77 -1.25 14.07
CA ASP A 107 1.09 -1.33 15.36
C ASP A 107 -0.35 -0.78 15.28
N ALA A 108 -0.54 0.32 14.57
CA ALA A 108 -1.85 0.89 14.32
C ALA A 108 -2.69 0.06 13.32
N GLY A 109 -2.04 -0.80 12.54
CA GLY A 109 -2.63 -1.61 11.47
C GLY A 109 -3.24 -0.77 10.34
N CYS A 110 -2.81 0.49 10.19
CA CYS A 110 -3.31 1.42 9.18
C CYS A 110 -2.37 2.62 8.98
N ALA A 111 -2.18 3.01 7.72
CA ALA A 111 -1.55 4.27 7.32
C ALA A 111 -2.64 5.31 7.05
N PRO A 112 -2.86 6.32 7.92
CA PRO A 112 -3.89 7.33 7.68
C PRO A 112 -3.64 8.11 6.39
N ALA A 113 -4.63 8.14 5.50
CA ALA A 113 -4.55 8.89 4.26
C ALA A 113 -4.67 10.40 4.52
N PRO A 114 -3.71 11.23 4.10
CA PRO A 114 -3.74 12.65 4.33
C PRO A 114 -4.79 13.33 3.42
N ARG A 115 -5.24 14.53 3.86
CA ARG A 115 -6.03 15.38 2.98
C ARG A 115 -5.16 15.82 1.80
N THR A 116 -5.68 15.64 0.60
CA THR A 116 -5.02 16.10 -0.63
C THR A 116 -5.09 17.62 -0.72
N THR A 117 -3.97 18.28 -0.42
CA THR A 117 -3.79 19.73 -0.61
C THR A 117 -3.13 20.01 -1.97
N ASP A 118 -3.27 21.24 -2.48
CA ASP A 118 -2.60 21.63 -3.74
C ASP A 118 -1.08 21.50 -3.63
N ALA A 119 -0.51 21.80 -2.46
CA ALA A 119 0.92 21.65 -2.20
C ALA A 119 1.37 20.18 -2.28
N LEU A 120 0.62 19.26 -1.64
CA LEU A 120 0.90 17.83 -1.69
C LEU A 120 0.73 17.29 -3.12
N ARG A 121 -0.33 17.72 -3.81
CA ARG A 121 -0.59 17.32 -5.21
C ARG A 121 0.56 17.73 -6.13
N ALA A 122 1.02 18.99 -6.02
CA ALA A 122 2.12 19.50 -6.80
C ALA A 122 3.43 18.78 -6.50
N ALA A 123 3.72 18.53 -5.23
CA ALA A 123 4.90 17.81 -4.78
C ALA A 123 4.95 16.38 -5.31
N LEU A 124 3.87 15.61 -5.12
CA LEU A 124 3.79 14.23 -5.62
C LEU A 124 3.87 14.17 -7.15
N SER A 125 3.23 15.11 -7.85
CA SER A 125 3.30 15.18 -9.31
C SER A 125 4.73 15.44 -9.82
N ALA A 126 5.50 16.28 -9.13
CA ALA A 126 6.90 16.55 -9.47
C ALA A 126 7.79 15.31 -9.30
N GLU A 127 7.43 14.42 -8.37
CA GLU A 127 8.16 13.17 -8.08
C GLU A 127 7.62 11.96 -8.87
N GLY A 128 6.73 12.16 -9.85
CA GLY A 128 6.21 11.09 -10.70
C GLY A 128 5.06 10.28 -10.10
N LEU A 129 4.47 10.74 -9.01
CA LEU A 129 3.28 10.14 -8.38
C LEU A 129 2.07 11.10 -8.39
N PRO A 130 1.53 11.47 -9.56
CA PRO A 130 0.40 12.39 -9.62
C PRO A 130 -0.89 11.75 -9.10
N TYR A 131 -1.83 12.62 -8.71
CA TYR A 131 -3.21 12.20 -8.54
C TYR A 131 -3.94 12.16 -9.89
N THR A 132 -4.79 11.17 -10.06
CA THR A 132 -5.73 11.08 -11.19
C THR A 132 -6.84 12.13 -11.07
N PRO A 133 -7.60 12.39 -12.12
CA PRO A 133 -8.80 13.25 -12.04
C PRO A 133 -9.85 12.77 -11.04
N SER A 134 -9.91 11.45 -10.76
CA SER A 134 -10.80 10.86 -9.77
C SER A 134 -10.32 11.04 -8.32
N GLY A 135 -9.12 11.60 -8.11
CA GLY A 135 -8.56 11.85 -6.77
C GLY A 135 -7.82 10.66 -6.15
N THR A 136 -7.56 9.61 -6.92
CA THR A 136 -6.69 8.49 -6.54
C THR A 136 -5.25 8.74 -6.99
N LEU A 137 -4.28 8.07 -6.40
CA LEU A 137 -2.89 8.07 -6.89
C LEU A 137 -2.81 7.36 -8.25
N ALA A 138 -1.92 7.83 -9.13
CA ALA A 138 -1.76 7.27 -10.47
C ALA A 138 -1.10 5.87 -10.46
N ARG A 139 -0.47 5.49 -9.35
CA ARG A 139 0.10 4.16 -9.15
C ARG A 139 -0.84 3.30 -8.33
N ARG A 140 -1.02 2.04 -8.75
CA ARG A 140 -1.89 1.04 -8.10
C ARG A 140 -1.36 0.67 -6.71
N TYR A 141 -0.04 0.51 -6.62
CA TYR A 141 0.65 0.14 -5.39
C TYR A 141 1.35 1.37 -4.83
N ALA A 142 0.60 2.21 -4.15
CA ALA A 142 1.11 3.45 -3.55
C ALA A 142 0.44 3.73 -2.21
N VAL A 143 1.23 4.22 -1.28
CA VAL A 143 0.79 4.70 0.04
C VAL A 143 1.34 6.10 0.25
N VAL A 144 0.47 7.03 0.64
CA VAL A 144 0.87 8.34 1.13
C VAL A 144 0.28 8.52 2.52
N THR A 145 1.12 8.83 3.49
CA THR A 145 0.71 9.04 4.88
C THR A 145 1.50 10.17 5.53
N TYR A 146 1.16 10.55 6.74
CA TYR A 146 1.87 11.58 7.49
C TYR A 146 3.24 11.09 7.96
N TYR A 147 4.22 12.01 7.95
CA TYR A 147 5.55 11.78 8.50
C TYR A 147 5.95 12.93 9.44
N PRO A 148 6.46 12.68 10.66
CA PRO A 148 6.43 11.38 11.33
C PRO A 148 4.99 10.87 11.51
N PHE A 149 4.83 9.61 11.91
CA PHE A 149 3.51 9.01 12.06
C PHE A 149 2.60 9.89 12.94
N LYS A 150 1.44 10.19 12.40
CA LYS A 150 0.33 10.78 13.14
C LYS A 150 -0.81 9.78 13.07
N GLY A 151 -1.02 9.08 14.17
CA GLY A 151 -1.98 8.01 14.25
C GLY A 151 -3.41 8.51 14.35
N GLY A 152 -4.32 7.67 13.90
CA GLY A 152 -5.71 7.75 14.18
C GLY A 152 -6.61 7.95 12.97
N CYS A 153 -7.83 7.44 13.13
CA CYS A 153 -8.86 7.58 12.10
C CYS A 153 -9.36 9.03 11.98
N GLU A 154 -9.21 9.83 13.02
CA GLU A 154 -9.68 11.21 13.09
C GLU A 154 -9.01 12.15 12.09
N ILE A 155 -7.79 11.84 11.66
CA ILE A 155 -7.06 12.63 10.65
C ILE A 155 -7.10 12.03 9.26
N CYS A 156 -7.69 10.84 9.12
CA CYS A 156 -7.75 10.09 7.86
C CYS A 156 -8.90 10.61 6.98
N THR A 157 -8.61 11.00 5.74
CA THR A 157 -9.64 11.45 4.80
C THR A 157 -10.60 10.34 4.37
N LEU A 158 -10.20 9.07 4.53
CA LEU A 158 -11.01 7.91 4.20
C LEU A 158 -11.88 7.41 5.37
N GLN A 159 -11.84 8.08 6.53
CA GLN A 159 -12.54 7.65 7.75
C GLN A 159 -14.00 7.28 7.51
N HIS A 160 -14.74 8.11 6.77
CA HIS A 160 -16.18 7.91 6.54
C HIS A 160 -16.52 6.70 5.65
N ALA A 161 -15.58 6.25 4.83
CA ALA A 161 -15.75 5.12 3.92
C ALA A 161 -14.98 3.87 4.39
N CYS A 162 -14.24 3.97 5.51
CA CYS A 162 -13.35 2.90 5.97
C CYS A 162 -14.10 1.91 6.88
N PRO A 163 -14.18 0.63 6.52
CA PRO A 163 -14.82 -0.40 7.36
C PRO A 163 -14.21 -0.50 8.75
N LYS A 164 -12.89 -0.33 8.87
CA LYS A 164 -12.17 -0.37 10.15
C LYS A 164 -12.59 0.78 11.07
N ALA A 165 -12.76 1.99 10.53
CA ALA A 165 -13.16 3.17 11.31
C ALA A 165 -14.62 3.08 11.78
N GLN A 166 -15.45 2.32 11.09
CA GLN A 166 -16.86 2.12 11.42
C GLN A 166 -17.09 0.96 12.40
N GLY A 167 -16.03 0.30 12.87
CA GLY A 167 -16.13 -0.82 13.80
C GLY A 167 -16.78 -2.08 13.20
N THR A 168 -17.00 -2.13 11.91
CA THR A 168 -17.64 -3.26 11.21
C THR A 168 -16.64 -4.34 10.78
N GLY A 169 -15.37 -4.21 11.12
CA GLY A 169 -14.35 -5.11 10.61
C GLY A 169 -13.34 -5.55 11.65
N ASP A 170 -13.37 -6.82 11.97
CA ASP A 170 -12.18 -7.61 12.29
C ASP A 170 -11.42 -8.04 11.01
N GLY A 171 -11.55 -7.25 9.95
CA GLY A 171 -10.77 -7.33 8.71
C GLY A 171 -11.04 -8.54 7.79
N THR A 172 -11.95 -9.44 8.11
CA THR A 172 -12.03 -10.75 7.43
C THR A 172 -13.38 -11.15 6.86
N SER A 173 -14.45 -10.34 7.00
CA SER A 173 -15.72 -10.70 6.39
C SER A 173 -16.23 -9.66 5.41
N VAL A 174 -16.02 -9.88 4.13
CA VAL A 174 -16.88 -9.32 3.09
C VAL A 174 -18.19 -10.08 3.13
N VAL A 175 -19.18 -9.57 3.83
CA VAL A 175 -20.55 -10.11 3.75
C VAL A 175 -21.15 -9.59 2.45
N LEU A 176 -21.22 -10.45 1.45
CA LEU A 176 -21.96 -10.15 0.23
C LEU A 176 -23.46 -10.04 0.59
N PRO A 177 -24.16 -8.99 0.11
CA PRO A 177 -25.60 -8.87 0.32
C PRO A 177 -26.32 -10.16 -0.11
N GLY A 178 -27.09 -10.78 0.80
CA GLY A 178 -27.79 -12.03 0.56
C GLY A 178 -27.09 -13.30 1.10
N TYR A 179 -25.89 -13.18 1.64
CA TYR A 179 -25.15 -14.30 2.29
C TYR A 179 -24.94 -14.04 3.79
N GLU A 180 -25.98 -13.63 4.48
CA GLU A 180 -25.94 -13.54 5.94
C GLU A 180 -25.90 -14.97 6.50
N ARG A 181 -24.84 -15.33 7.23
CA ARG A 181 -24.84 -16.58 7.99
C ARG A 181 -25.92 -16.47 9.06
N GLY A 182 -26.97 -17.26 8.91
CA GLY A 182 -27.95 -17.44 9.94
C GLY A 182 -27.27 -17.89 11.25
N ARG A 183 -27.65 -17.28 12.35
CA ARG A 183 -27.24 -17.64 13.71
C ARG A 183 -27.78 -19.00 14.07
#